data_831458712a7eafef89acb171d090560c
#
_entry.id   831458712a7eafef89acb171d090560c
#
_cell.length_a   1.000
_cell.length_b   1.000
_cell.length_c   1.000
_cell.angle_alpha   90.00
_cell.angle_beta   90.00
_cell.angle_gamma   90.00
#
_symmetry.space_group_name_H-M   'P 1'
#
loop_
_entity.id
_entity.type
_entity.pdbx_description
1 polymer ?
#
loop_
_entity_poly.entity_id
_entity_poly.type
_entity_poly.pdbx_seq_one_letter_code
_entity_poly.pdbx_strand_id
1 'polypeptide(L)'
;GPKGPAAAGAPPRSAGQVTREEASRSPSEAEPLDGVRHVVAVSSGKGGVGKSTVSTNLAAAWAKKGYRVGLLDADIYGPDIPTMFGATERPRIQDDQVVPVEAHGVKLMSLGFLVDDETPAVWRGPIIMGIVRQFLHQVVWGELDYLVVDLPPGTGDAQLSLVQLVKVDGAVMVSTPQDVSVTGVLKGIKMFESVDVPVIGIVENMRGFVCPDCGSTHDLFGSGGGEGLAASLGLPFLGAVPLGLAVRQEGDRGTPTVIGRGDSPEGQALQAIADVVEARVAAAAGSAEVS
;
A
#
# COMPACT_ATOMS: atom_id res chain seq x y z
N GLY A 1 -23.63 23.33 44.81
CA GLY A 1 -23.49 21.92 44.59
C GLY A 1 -22.67 21.65 43.35
N PRO A 2 -21.69 20.73 43.37
CA PRO A 2 -20.82 20.47 42.23
C PRO A 2 -21.54 19.61 41.19
N LYS A 3 -21.44 19.99 39.93
CA LYS A 3 -21.92 19.19 38.78
C LYS A 3 -21.03 17.96 38.63
N GLY A 4 -21.62 16.78 38.61
CA GLY A 4 -20.96 15.51 38.37
C GLY A 4 -20.45 15.38 36.91
N PRO A 5 -19.48 14.47 36.67
CA PRO A 5 -18.85 14.29 35.37
C PRO A 5 -19.83 13.68 34.36
N ALA A 6 -19.76 14.17 33.12
CA ALA A 6 -20.54 13.66 31.99
C ALA A 6 -20.14 12.20 31.70
N ALA A 7 -21.12 11.37 31.43
CA ALA A 7 -20.98 9.96 31.14
C ALA A 7 -20.17 9.77 29.85
N ALA A 8 -19.12 8.98 29.94
CA ALA A 8 -18.37 8.48 28.80
C ALA A 8 -19.31 7.63 27.93
N GLY A 9 -19.35 7.93 26.63
CA GLY A 9 -20.13 7.18 25.66
C GLY A 9 -19.71 5.71 25.63
N ALA A 10 -20.71 4.82 25.62
CA ALA A 10 -20.52 3.39 25.53
C ALA A 10 -19.80 3.02 24.22
N PRO A 11 -18.91 2.01 24.24
CA PRO A 11 -18.27 1.53 23.02
C PRO A 11 -19.32 0.96 22.04
N PRO A 12 -19.07 1.06 20.72
CA PRO A 12 -19.99 0.53 19.72
C PRO A 12 -20.19 -0.97 19.92
N ARG A 13 -21.41 -1.43 19.74
CA ARG A 13 -21.82 -2.82 19.97
C ARG A 13 -21.12 -3.77 18.99
N SER A 14 -20.52 -4.81 19.55
CA SER A 14 -20.10 -6.09 18.98
C SER A 14 -19.58 -6.07 17.54
N ALA A 15 -18.24 -5.97 17.39
CA ALA A 15 -17.55 -6.53 16.24
C ALA A 15 -18.00 -8.01 16.08
N GLY A 16 -18.61 -8.33 14.94
CA GLY A 16 -19.05 -9.70 14.65
C GLY A 16 -17.90 -10.68 14.88
N GLN A 17 -18.17 -11.72 15.64
CA GLN A 17 -17.22 -12.82 15.85
C GLN A 17 -16.96 -13.47 14.49
N VAL A 18 -15.71 -13.38 14.01
CA VAL A 18 -15.24 -14.13 12.84
C VAL A 18 -15.49 -15.61 13.15
N THR A 19 -16.36 -16.25 12.39
CA THR A 19 -16.67 -17.67 12.58
C THR A 19 -15.47 -18.51 12.14
N ARG A 20 -15.33 -19.71 12.75
CA ARG A 20 -14.23 -20.65 12.43
C ARG A 20 -14.25 -21.10 10.95
N GLU A 21 -15.39 -20.99 10.27
CA GLU A 21 -15.57 -21.28 8.84
C GLU A 21 -14.93 -20.20 7.95
N GLU A 22 -14.94 -18.94 8.37
CA GLU A 22 -14.33 -17.82 7.62
C GLU A 22 -12.79 -17.83 7.67
N ALA A 23 -12.19 -18.48 8.67
CA ALA A 23 -10.74 -18.65 8.80
C ALA A 23 -10.18 -19.82 7.97
N SER A 24 -11.04 -20.64 7.35
CA SER A 24 -10.66 -21.85 6.59
C SER A 24 -10.94 -21.75 5.09
N ARG A 25 -11.26 -20.54 4.56
CA ARG A 25 -11.50 -20.38 3.13
C ARG A 25 -10.21 -20.60 2.33
N SER A 26 -10.34 -21.39 1.25
CA SER A 26 -9.25 -21.64 0.31
C SER A 26 -8.89 -20.37 -0.43
N PRO A 27 -7.63 -20.21 -0.92
CA PRO A 27 -7.21 -19.04 -1.71
C PRO A 27 -8.07 -18.75 -2.94
N SER A 28 -8.78 -19.76 -3.46
CA SER A 28 -9.70 -19.65 -4.60
C SER A 28 -11.03 -18.95 -4.30
N GLU A 29 -11.25 -18.49 -3.07
CA GLU A 29 -12.51 -17.88 -2.61
C GLU A 29 -12.40 -16.37 -2.35
N ALA A 30 -11.27 -15.72 -2.71
CA ALA A 30 -11.12 -14.28 -2.64
C ALA A 30 -12.12 -13.60 -3.57
N GLU A 31 -13.03 -12.80 -3.01
CA GLU A 31 -14.10 -12.15 -3.76
C GLU A 31 -13.60 -10.84 -4.38
N PRO A 32 -14.04 -10.50 -5.61
CA PRO A 32 -13.81 -9.17 -6.16
C PRO A 32 -14.50 -8.12 -5.28
N LEU A 33 -13.97 -6.92 -5.24
CA LEU A 33 -14.61 -5.78 -4.57
C LEU A 33 -15.59 -5.11 -5.54
N ASP A 34 -16.82 -4.91 -5.08
CA ASP A 34 -17.85 -4.24 -5.87
C ASP A 34 -17.40 -2.83 -6.27
N GLY A 35 -17.51 -2.51 -7.56
CA GLY A 35 -17.13 -1.22 -8.11
C GLY A 35 -15.62 -0.99 -8.28
N VAL A 36 -14.76 -1.93 -7.89
CA VAL A 36 -13.30 -1.81 -8.05
C VAL A 36 -12.84 -2.69 -9.21
N ARG A 37 -12.22 -2.06 -10.23
CA ARG A 37 -11.78 -2.77 -11.42
C ARG A 37 -10.49 -3.57 -11.19
N HIS A 38 -9.50 -2.94 -10.55
CA HIS A 38 -8.20 -3.56 -10.29
C HIS A 38 -7.74 -3.32 -8.85
N VAL A 39 -7.28 -4.37 -8.19
CA VAL A 39 -6.64 -4.31 -6.87
C VAL A 39 -5.16 -4.62 -7.02
N VAL A 40 -4.30 -3.68 -6.62
CA VAL A 40 -2.84 -3.81 -6.69
C VAL A 40 -2.26 -3.78 -5.28
N ALA A 41 -1.65 -4.88 -4.86
CA ALA A 41 -0.96 -4.96 -3.58
C ALA A 41 0.48 -4.44 -3.70
N VAL A 42 0.93 -3.68 -2.71
CA VAL A 42 2.35 -3.27 -2.57
C VAL A 42 2.91 -3.91 -1.32
N SER A 43 3.97 -4.66 -1.49
CA SER A 43 4.59 -5.48 -0.44
C SER A 43 6.09 -5.27 -0.37
N SER A 44 6.68 -5.66 0.74
CA SER A 44 8.13 -5.66 0.94
C SER A 44 8.57 -6.78 1.87
N GLY A 45 9.77 -7.28 1.66
CA GLY A 45 10.36 -8.33 2.50
C GLY A 45 10.74 -7.88 3.92
N LYS A 46 10.86 -6.59 4.16
CA LYS A 46 11.22 -5.97 5.45
C LYS A 46 10.66 -4.56 5.56
N GLY A 47 10.61 -4.02 6.77
CA GLY A 47 10.26 -2.62 7.03
C GLY A 47 11.34 -1.64 6.59
N GLY A 48 10.97 -0.37 6.37
CA GLY A 48 11.90 0.73 6.09
C GLY A 48 12.47 0.77 4.66
N VAL A 49 11.93 0.00 3.71
CA VAL A 49 12.36 0.03 2.30
C VAL A 49 11.64 1.09 1.45
N GLY A 50 10.69 1.82 2.05
CA GLY A 50 9.87 2.82 1.37
C GLY A 50 8.67 2.24 0.61
N LYS A 51 8.11 1.15 1.09
CA LYS A 51 6.88 0.52 0.57
C LYS A 51 5.75 1.55 0.45
N SER A 52 5.40 2.23 1.54
CA SER A 52 4.34 3.24 1.58
C SER A 52 4.63 4.45 0.70
N THR A 53 5.92 4.81 0.50
CA THR A 53 6.32 5.81 -0.50
C THR A 53 5.93 5.39 -1.91
N VAL A 54 6.20 4.13 -2.27
CA VAL A 54 5.82 3.61 -3.59
C VAL A 54 4.29 3.56 -3.71
N SER A 55 3.57 3.01 -2.72
CA SER A 55 2.10 2.94 -2.70
C SER A 55 1.45 4.30 -2.87
N THR A 56 1.91 5.29 -2.10
CA THR A 56 1.45 6.69 -2.13
C THR A 56 1.62 7.29 -3.52
N ASN A 57 2.79 7.13 -4.12
CA ASN A 57 3.09 7.72 -5.42
C ASN A 57 2.45 6.97 -6.59
N LEU A 58 2.25 5.65 -6.51
CA LEU A 58 1.44 4.91 -7.49
C LEU A 58 0.01 5.45 -7.53
N ALA A 59 -0.65 5.53 -6.37
CA ALA A 59 -2.01 6.02 -6.27
C ALA A 59 -2.12 7.47 -6.78
N ALA A 60 -1.22 8.35 -6.35
CA ALA A 60 -1.21 9.75 -6.76
C ALA A 60 -0.91 9.94 -8.27
N ALA A 61 -0.01 9.14 -8.84
CA ALA A 61 0.32 9.18 -10.26
C ALA A 61 -0.88 8.79 -11.13
N TRP A 62 -1.62 7.75 -10.74
CA TRP A 62 -2.82 7.34 -11.46
C TRP A 62 -3.97 8.33 -11.30
N ALA A 63 -4.17 8.90 -10.11
CA ALA A 63 -5.15 9.98 -9.92
C ALA A 63 -4.81 11.21 -10.77
N LYS A 64 -3.53 11.58 -10.88
CA LYS A 64 -3.06 12.67 -11.77
C LYS A 64 -3.36 12.41 -13.24
N LYS A 65 -3.41 11.15 -13.68
CA LYS A 65 -3.82 10.74 -15.03
C LYS A 65 -5.34 10.77 -15.23
N GLY A 66 -6.13 11.00 -14.18
CA GLY A 66 -7.59 11.05 -14.24
C GLY A 66 -8.29 9.73 -13.90
N TYR A 67 -7.56 8.71 -13.44
CA TYR A 67 -8.18 7.49 -12.91
C TYR A 67 -8.84 7.74 -11.55
N ARG A 68 -9.90 7.01 -11.27
CA ARG A 68 -10.55 6.95 -9.95
C ARG A 68 -9.75 5.97 -9.10
N VAL A 69 -9.09 6.47 -8.07
CA VAL A 69 -8.12 5.70 -7.29
C VAL A 69 -8.47 5.68 -5.82
N GLY A 70 -8.41 4.50 -5.23
CA GLY A 70 -8.40 4.28 -3.79
C GLY A 70 -7.02 3.83 -3.30
N LEU A 71 -6.71 4.15 -2.06
CA LEU A 71 -5.51 3.66 -1.36
C LEU A 71 -5.90 3.21 0.05
N LEU A 72 -5.69 1.93 0.31
CA LEU A 72 -5.86 1.31 1.61
C LEU A 72 -4.51 1.08 2.27
N ASP A 73 -4.26 1.77 3.38
CA ASP A 73 -3.10 1.56 4.25
C ASP A 73 -3.45 0.51 5.31
N ALA A 74 -2.90 -0.67 5.15
CA ALA A 74 -3.06 -1.79 6.05
C ALA A 74 -1.83 -2.03 6.96
N ASP A 75 -0.87 -1.10 6.98
CA ASP A 75 0.29 -1.16 7.87
C ASP A 75 -0.05 -0.60 9.24
N ILE A 76 -0.26 -1.50 10.20
CA ILE A 76 -0.62 -1.09 11.57
C ILE A 76 0.57 -0.57 12.37
N TYR A 77 1.78 -0.97 12.00
CA TYR A 77 2.99 -0.63 12.75
C TYR A 77 3.57 0.74 12.38
N GLY A 78 3.23 1.23 11.21
CA GLY A 78 3.64 2.52 10.70
C GLY A 78 2.65 3.02 9.65
N PRO A 79 1.42 3.41 10.08
CA PRO A 79 0.39 3.88 9.16
C PRO A 79 0.69 5.31 8.71
N ASP A 80 1.71 5.49 7.89
CA ASP A 80 2.25 6.80 7.50
C ASP A 80 1.50 7.46 6.34
N ILE A 81 0.63 6.74 5.64
CA ILE A 81 -0.05 7.24 4.42
C ILE A 81 -0.90 8.49 4.68
N PRO A 82 -1.67 8.62 5.77
CA PRO A 82 -2.38 9.86 6.07
C PRO A 82 -1.46 11.07 6.12
N THR A 83 -0.31 10.94 6.77
CA THR A 83 0.72 12.00 6.85
C THR A 83 1.29 12.32 5.47
N MET A 84 1.62 11.31 4.67
CA MET A 84 2.19 11.47 3.33
C MET A 84 1.22 12.11 2.32
N PHE A 85 -0.09 12.05 2.61
CA PHE A 85 -1.14 12.72 1.84
C PHE A 85 -1.63 14.03 2.47
N GLY A 86 -1.12 14.44 3.63
CA GLY A 86 -1.61 15.59 4.36
C GLY A 86 -3.08 15.46 4.78
N ALA A 87 -3.55 14.22 4.93
CA ALA A 87 -4.92 13.92 5.30
C ALA A 87 -5.10 14.07 6.81
N THR A 88 -5.59 15.22 7.24
CA THR A 88 -5.83 15.55 8.66
C THR A 88 -7.25 15.24 9.11
N GLU A 89 -8.17 15.06 8.17
CA GLU A 89 -9.55 14.68 8.48
C GLU A 89 -9.65 13.18 8.81
N ARG A 90 -10.65 12.83 9.61
CA ARG A 90 -10.98 11.42 9.89
C ARG A 90 -12.12 10.96 8.97
N PRO A 91 -12.17 9.66 8.61
CA PRO A 91 -13.30 9.07 7.89
C PRO A 91 -14.60 9.33 8.65
N ARG A 92 -15.68 9.56 7.92
CA ARG A 92 -17.01 9.83 8.48
C ARG A 92 -17.88 8.59 8.35
N ILE A 93 -18.79 8.39 9.29
CA ILE A 93 -19.82 7.37 9.17
C ILE A 93 -21.08 8.08 8.69
N GLN A 94 -21.62 7.66 7.56
CA GLN A 94 -22.86 8.16 7.00
C GLN A 94 -23.72 6.96 6.59
N ASP A 95 -24.97 6.90 7.06
CA ASP A 95 -25.92 5.81 6.77
C ASP A 95 -25.32 4.40 7.03
N ASP A 96 -24.64 4.24 8.16
CA ASP A 96 -23.92 3.03 8.60
C ASP A 96 -22.75 2.60 7.67
N GLN A 97 -22.35 3.45 6.74
CA GLN A 97 -21.20 3.22 5.85
C GLN A 97 -20.04 4.15 6.20
N VAL A 98 -18.82 3.68 5.95
CA VAL A 98 -17.59 4.46 6.16
C VAL A 98 -17.27 5.22 4.89
N VAL A 99 -17.30 6.56 4.97
CA VAL A 99 -16.88 7.44 3.87
C VAL A 99 -15.38 7.69 3.96
N PRO A 100 -14.59 7.33 2.93
CA PRO A 100 -13.14 7.51 2.94
C PRO A 100 -12.76 8.99 2.93
N VAL A 101 -11.55 9.30 3.39
CA VAL A 101 -10.97 10.64 3.26
C VAL A 101 -10.50 10.84 1.83
N GLU A 102 -10.68 12.03 1.27
CA GLU A 102 -10.16 12.36 -0.06
C GLU A 102 -9.02 13.36 0.05
N ALA A 103 -7.88 13.01 -0.55
CA ALA A 103 -6.74 13.92 -0.67
C ALA A 103 -6.03 13.71 -2.02
N HIS A 104 -5.66 14.78 -2.68
CA HIS A 104 -4.99 14.76 -3.99
C HIS A 104 -5.69 13.90 -5.06
N GLY A 105 -7.04 13.81 -5.01
CA GLY A 105 -7.84 13.01 -5.94
C GLY A 105 -7.84 11.50 -5.66
N VAL A 106 -7.32 11.08 -4.51
CA VAL A 106 -7.29 9.68 -4.06
C VAL A 106 -8.22 9.51 -2.85
N LYS A 107 -9.03 8.44 -2.85
CA LYS A 107 -9.82 8.01 -1.68
C LYS A 107 -8.94 7.20 -0.75
N LEU A 108 -8.82 7.62 0.50
CA LEU A 108 -7.90 7.08 1.49
C LEU A 108 -8.63 6.39 2.64
N MET A 109 -8.20 5.18 2.96
CA MET A 109 -8.47 4.55 4.25
C MET A 109 -7.15 4.06 4.86
N SER A 110 -7.00 4.27 6.15
CA SER A 110 -5.81 3.86 6.89
C SER A 110 -6.17 3.41 8.30
N LEU A 111 -5.48 2.41 8.79
CA LEU A 111 -5.51 2.05 10.19
C LEU A 111 -5.03 3.21 11.08
N GLY A 112 -4.21 4.13 10.54
CA GLY A 112 -3.76 5.35 11.20
C GLY A 112 -4.89 6.30 11.60
N PHE A 113 -6.03 6.29 10.90
CA PHE A 113 -7.17 7.10 11.30
C PHE A 113 -7.88 6.61 12.57
N LEU A 114 -7.61 5.36 13.00
CA LEU A 114 -8.22 4.73 14.18
C LEU A 114 -7.30 4.74 15.40
N VAL A 115 -6.04 5.08 15.22
CA VAL A 115 -5.05 5.16 16.30
C VAL A 115 -5.02 6.60 16.82
N ASP A 116 -5.18 6.78 18.12
CA ASP A 116 -4.92 8.06 18.76
C ASP A 116 -3.46 8.10 19.19
N ASP A 117 -2.76 9.19 18.88
CA ASP A 117 -1.33 9.38 19.20
C ASP A 117 -1.02 9.26 20.70
N GLU A 118 -2.03 9.49 21.55
CA GLU A 118 -1.88 9.47 23.02
C GLU A 118 -2.12 8.09 23.66
N THR A 119 -2.71 7.14 22.96
CA THR A 119 -3.04 5.83 23.53
C THR A 119 -2.50 4.70 22.67
N PRO A 120 -1.42 4.02 23.09
CA PRO A 120 -0.94 2.86 22.34
C PRO A 120 -2.01 1.76 22.37
N ALA A 121 -2.72 1.62 21.26
CA ALA A 121 -3.69 0.54 21.10
C ALA A 121 -2.93 -0.77 20.87
N VAL A 122 -3.02 -1.70 21.81
CA VAL A 122 -2.48 -3.05 21.64
C VAL A 122 -3.48 -3.83 20.77
N TRP A 123 -3.34 -3.71 19.45
CA TRP A 123 -4.17 -4.45 18.51
C TRP A 123 -3.69 -5.90 18.40
N ARG A 124 -4.59 -6.84 18.67
CA ARG A 124 -4.33 -8.26 18.39
C ARG A 124 -4.61 -8.57 16.92
N GLY A 125 -3.81 -9.43 16.29
CA GLY A 125 -3.94 -9.77 14.87
C GLY A 125 -5.38 -9.99 14.37
N PRO A 126 -6.23 -10.79 15.05
CA PRO A 126 -7.61 -11.00 14.61
C PRO A 126 -8.49 -9.74 14.57
N ILE A 127 -8.24 -8.79 15.47
CA ILE A 127 -8.97 -7.50 15.49
C ILE A 127 -8.58 -6.66 14.27
N ILE A 128 -7.29 -6.60 13.98
CA ILE A 128 -6.76 -5.89 12.80
C ILE A 128 -7.38 -6.43 11.53
N MET A 129 -7.39 -7.75 11.38
CA MET A 129 -7.95 -8.41 10.20
C MET A 129 -9.45 -8.11 10.05
N GLY A 130 -10.19 -8.06 11.16
CA GLY A 130 -11.59 -7.65 11.16
C GLY A 130 -11.78 -6.21 10.66
N ILE A 131 -10.92 -5.28 11.09
CA ILE A 131 -10.97 -3.87 10.65
C ILE A 131 -10.60 -3.74 9.18
N VAL A 132 -9.54 -4.40 8.73
CA VAL A 132 -9.15 -4.34 7.32
C VAL A 132 -10.22 -4.93 6.42
N ARG A 133 -10.87 -6.02 6.84
CA ARG A 133 -12.05 -6.55 6.14
C ARG A 133 -13.18 -5.52 6.04
N GLN A 134 -13.46 -4.81 7.13
CA GLN A 134 -14.43 -3.71 7.10
C GLN A 134 -14.00 -2.60 6.14
N PHE A 135 -12.73 -2.24 6.10
CA PHE A 135 -12.21 -1.24 5.16
C PHE A 135 -12.33 -1.67 3.70
N LEU A 136 -12.17 -2.94 3.42
CA LEU A 136 -12.36 -3.47 2.06
C LEU A 136 -13.83 -3.45 1.65
N HIS A 137 -14.76 -3.90 2.51
CA HIS A 137 -16.14 -4.20 2.14
C HIS A 137 -17.20 -3.20 2.62
N GLN A 138 -16.90 -2.35 3.64
CA GLN A 138 -17.87 -1.41 4.22
C GLN A 138 -17.54 0.05 3.93
N VAL A 139 -16.38 0.34 3.35
CA VAL A 139 -16.03 1.67 2.88
C VAL A 139 -16.74 1.95 1.57
N VAL A 140 -17.30 3.15 1.43
CA VAL A 140 -17.91 3.63 0.20
C VAL A 140 -16.83 3.98 -0.81
N TRP A 141 -16.18 2.97 -1.38
CA TRP A 141 -15.18 3.18 -2.43
C TRP A 141 -15.81 3.76 -3.70
N GLY A 142 -17.08 3.38 -4.00
CA GLY A 142 -17.74 3.69 -5.26
C GLY A 142 -17.01 3.04 -6.44
N GLU A 143 -17.18 3.62 -7.63
CA GLU A 143 -16.47 3.14 -8.82
C GLU A 143 -15.00 3.54 -8.78
N LEU A 144 -14.10 2.57 -8.71
CA LEU A 144 -12.65 2.75 -8.80
C LEU A 144 -12.06 2.02 -10.00
N ASP A 145 -11.12 2.68 -10.67
CA ASP A 145 -10.29 2.02 -11.68
C ASP A 145 -9.16 1.21 -11.02
N TYR A 146 -8.60 1.74 -9.92
CA TYR A 146 -7.55 1.08 -9.14
C TYR A 146 -7.77 1.26 -7.63
N LEU A 147 -7.57 0.18 -6.87
CA LEU A 147 -7.36 0.20 -5.42
C LEU A 147 -5.95 -0.27 -5.13
N VAL A 148 -5.11 0.61 -4.61
CA VAL A 148 -3.78 0.24 -4.09
C VAL A 148 -3.92 -0.21 -2.65
N VAL A 149 -3.34 -1.35 -2.31
CA VAL A 149 -3.31 -1.88 -0.94
C VAL A 149 -1.87 -1.90 -0.44
N ASP A 150 -1.55 -1.01 0.49
CA ASP A 150 -0.25 -0.96 1.16
C ASP A 150 -0.23 -2.00 2.28
N LEU A 151 0.46 -3.12 2.04
CA LEU A 151 0.48 -4.25 2.97
C LEU A 151 1.42 -3.97 4.16
N PRO A 152 1.20 -4.61 5.33
CA PRO A 152 2.17 -4.55 6.43
C PRO A 152 3.54 -5.07 5.97
N PRO A 153 4.65 -4.64 6.61
CA PRO A 153 5.98 -5.10 6.23
C PRO A 153 6.21 -6.56 6.60
N GLY A 154 7.14 -7.20 5.89
CA GLY A 154 7.52 -8.59 6.13
C GLY A 154 6.76 -9.57 5.24
N THR A 155 6.72 -10.85 5.63
CA THR A 155 6.14 -11.96 4.84
C THR A 155 5.35 -12.92 5.74
N GLY A 156 4.72 -12.37 6.76
CA GLY A 156 4.01 -13.14 7.77
C GLY A 156 2.52 -13.35 7.48
N ASP A 157 1.87 -14.04 8.41
CA ASP A 157 0.44 -14.41 8.33
C ASP A 157 -0.49 -13.22 8.09
N ALA A 158 -0.11 -12.01 8.54
CA ALA A 158 -0.91 -10.81 8.34
C ALA A 158 -1.05 -10.45 6.84
N GLN A 159 0.04 -10.47 6.08
CA GLN A 159 -0.01 -10.23 4.64
C GLN A 159 -0.81 -11.30 3.93
N LEU A 160 -0.54 -12.58 4.24
CA LEU A 160 -1.24 -13.71 3.65
C LEU A 160 -2.75 -13.59 3.87
N SER A 161 -3.16 -13.33 5.11
CA SER A 161 -4.58 -13.16 5.45
C SER A 161 -5.23 -11.99 4.70
N LEU A 162 -4.50 -10.87 4.52
CA LEU A 162 -4.99 -9.71 3.78
C LEU A 162 -5.26 -10.02 2.30
N VAL A 163 -4.32 -10.66 1.63
CA VAL A 163 -4.46 -10.98 0.20
C VAL A 163 -5.48 -12.09 -0.06
N GLN A 164 -5.90 -12.81 0.97
CA GLN A 164 -7.00 -13.78 0.91
C GLN A 164 -8.39 -13.15 1.09
N LEU A 165 -8.47 -11.88 1.57
CA LEU A 165 -9.75 -11.19 1.76
C LEU A 165 -10.33 -10.62 0.47
N VAL A 166 -9.50 -10.38 -0.54
CA VAL A 166 -9.89 -9.71 -1.77
C VAL A 166 -9.09 -10.27 -2.95
N LYS A 167 -9.75 -10.36 -4.11
CA LYS A 167 -9.05 -10.72 -5.35
C LYS A 167 -8.03 -9.64 -5.70
N VAL A 168 -6.75 -9.98 -5.62
CA VAL A 168 -5.63 -9.10 -5.99
C VAL A 168 -5.20 -9.42 -7.40
N ASP A 169 -5.20 -8.42 -8.30
CA ASP A 169 -4.83 -8.58 -9.71
C ASP A 169 -3.30 -8.60 -9.90
N GLY A 170 -2.55 -8.11 -8.92
CA GLY A 170 -1.11 -8.24 -8.94
C GLY A 170 -0.41 -7.59 -7.76
N ALA A 171 0.81 -8.07 -7.45
CA ALA A 171 1.63 -7.59 -6.37
C ALA A 171 2.91 -6.91 -6.87
N VAL A 172 3.20 -5.72 -6.36
CA VAL A 172 4.46 -5.00 -6.56
C VAL A 172 5.37 -5.24 -5.37
N MET A 173 6.56 -5.77 -5.60
CA MET A 173 7.55 -5.98 -4.55
C MET A 173 8.52 -4.80 -4.45
N VAL A 174 8.63 -4.19 -3.28
CA VAL A 174 9.57 -3.08 -3.04
C VAL A 174 10.79 -3.59 -2.27
N SER A 175 11.96 -3.28 -2.79
CA SER A 175 13.27 -3.63 -2.21
C SER A 175 14.18 -2.41 -2.17
N THR A 176 15.32 -2.54 -1.51
CA THR A 176 16.44 -1.60 -1.58
C THR A 176 17.67 -2.32 -2.17
N PRO A 177 18.71 -1.61 -2.64
CA PRO A 177 19.88 -2.24 -3.24
C PRO A 177 20.62 -3.23 -2.34
N GLN A 178 20.43 -3.17 -1.04
CA GLN A 178 21.14 -4.02 -0.06
C GLN A 178 20.70 -5.48 -0.16
N ASP A 179 21.65 -6.39 -0.20
CA ASP A 179 21.46 -7.85 -0.32
C ASP A 179 20.58 -8.48 0.79
N VAL A 180 20.54 -7.86 1.96
CA VAL A 180 19.70 -8.34 3.09
C VAL A 180 18.21 -8.39 2.73
N SER A 181 17.80 -7.65 1.71
CA SER A 181 16.42 -7.64 1.23
C SER A 181 16.04 -8.87 0.39
N VAL A 182 16.99 -9.55 -0.23
CA VAL A 182 16.76 -10.66 -1.17
C VAL A 182 15.96 -11.80 -0.54
N THR A 183 16.36 -12.26 0.64
CA THR A 183 15.64 -13.37 1.32
C THR A 183 14.22 -13.00 1.69
N GLY A 184 13.97 -11.76 2.10
CA GLY A 184 12.64 -11.26 2.42
C GLY A 184 11.75 -11.21 1.18
N VAL A 185 12.27 -10.68 0.07
CA VAL A 185 11.54 -10.60 -1.20
C VAL A 185 11.20 -12.00 -1.72
N LEU A 186 12.12 -12.95 -1.67
CA LEU A 186 11.87 -14.35 -2.06
C LEU A 186 10.73 -14.98 -1.26
N LYS A 187 10.69 -14.75 0.07
CA LYS A 187 9.60 -15.24 0.91
C LYS A 187 8.27 -14.58 0.52
N GLY A 188 8.27 -13.27 0.24
CA GLY A 188 7.09 -12.55 -0.21
C GLY A 188 6.55 -13.08 -1.54
N ILE A 189 7.43 -13.33 -2.51
CA ILE A 189 7.05 -13.91 -3.81
C ILE A 189 6.41 -15.29 -3.62
N LYS A 190 7.03 -16.17 -2.84
CA LYS A 190 6.47 -17.50 -2.54
C LYS A 190 5.13 -17.43 -1.81
N MET A 191 4.93 -16.41 -0.96
CA MET A 191 3.65 -16.18 -0.31
C MET A 191 2.58 -15.83 -1.35
N PHE A 192 2.85 -14.89 -2.27
CA PHE A 192 1.91 -14.54 -3.33
C PHE A 192 1.62 -15.71 -4.28
N GLU A 193 2.63 -16.49 -4.65
CA GLU A 193 2.49 -17.71 -5.45
C GLU A 193 1.57 -18.73 -4.75
N SER A 194 1.66 -18.87 -3.42
CA SER A 194 0.83 -19.81 -2.65
C SER A 194 -0.66 -19.48 -2.60
N VAL A 195 -1.03 -18.27 -3.00
CA VAL A 195 -2.41 -17.75 -3.06
C VAL A 195 -2.80 -17.28 -4.46
N ASP A 196 -2.09 -17.74 -5.47
CA ASP A 196 -2.36 -17.46 -6.89
C ASP A 196 -2.40 -15.97 -7.25
N VAL A 197 -1.66 -15.12 -6.51
CA VAL A 197 -1.52 -13.69 -6.82
C VAL A 197 -0.28 -13.47 -7.67
N PRO A 198 -0.40 -12.95 -8.91
CA PRO A 198 0.75 -12.72 -9.77
C PRO A 198 1.64 -11.60 -9.23
N VAL A 199 2.95 -11.81 -9.21
CA VAL A 199 3.92 -10.76 -8.90
C VAL A 199 4.19 -9.97 -10.18
N ILE A 200 3.74 -8.70 -10.20
CA ILE A 200 3.89 -7.79 -11.36
C ILE A 200 5.37 -7.49 -11.62
N GLY A 201 6.15 -7.36 -10.54
CA GLY A 201 7.58 -7.14 -10.63
C GLY A 201 8.17 -6.49 -9.39
N ILE A 202 9.44 -6.09 -9.50
CA ILE A 202 10.25 -5.56 -8.41
C ILE A 202 10.60 -4.09 -8.67
N VAL A 203 10.40 -3.24 -7.64
CA VAL A 203 10.86 -1.85 -7.57
C VAL A 203 12.10 -1.80 -6.67
N GLU A 204 13.18 -1.21 -7.13
CA GLU A 204 14.36 -0.90 -6.31
C GLU A 204 14.26 0.55 -5.82
N ASN A 205 13.95 0.75 -4.56
CA ASN A 205 13.94 2.08 -3.95
C ASN A 205 15.30 2.41 -3.32
N MET A 206 15.61 3.71 -3.19
CA MET A 206 16.87 4.23 -2.61
C MET A 206 18.13 3.85 -3.42
N ARG A 207 18.01 3.74 -4.74
CA ARG A 207 19.13 3.45 -5.65
C ARG A 207 19.95 4.70 -5.92
N GLY A 208 21.17 4.73 -5.37
CA GLY A 208 22.09 5.85 -5.55
C GLY A 208 21.56 7.17 -4.96
N PHE A 209 22.44 8.03 -4.58
CA PHE A 209 22.17 9.39 -4.13
C PHE A 209 22.79 10.39 -5.08
N VAL A 210 21.98 11.28 -5.63
CA VAL A 210 22.47 12.38 -6.46
C VAL A 210 22.72 13.59 -5.57
N CYS A 211 23.97 14.02 -5.48
CA CYS A 211 24.32 15.21 -4.71
C CYS A 211 23.66 16.46 -5.31
N PRO A 212 22.87 17.22 -4.56
CA PRO A 212 22.18 18.39 -5.09
C PRO A 212 23.14 19.55 -5.44
N ASP A 213 24.34 19.56 -4.87
CA ASP A 213 25.32 20.64 -5.08
C ASP A 213 26.18 20.43 -6.33
N CYS A 214 26.61 19.18 -6.59
CA CYS A 214 27.56 18.90 -7.69
C CYS A 214 27.03 17.89 -8.73
N GLY A 215 25.84 17.30 -8.52
CA GLY A 215 25.26 16.33 -9.44
C GLY A 215 25.93 14.93 -9.44
N SER A 216 26.97 14.72 -8.61
CA SER A 216 27.63 13.44 -8.52
C SER A 216 26.72 12.38 -7.91
N THR A 217 26.71 11.16 -8.47
CA THR A 217 25.96 10.04 -7.92
C THR A 217 26.84 9.22 -6.98
N HIS A 218 26.31 8.87 -5.82
CA HIS A 218 26.94 8.06 -4.80
C HIS A 218 26.07 6.86 -4.46
N ASP A 219 26.62 5.66 -4.55
CA ASP A 219 25.92 4.41 -4.22
C ASP A 219 26.00 4.13 -2.71
N LEU A 220 25.28 4.91 -1.90
CA LEU A 220 25.32 4.82 -0.43
C LEU A 220 24.86 3.45 0.10
N PHE A 221 23.92 2.82 -0.59
CA PHE A 221 23.36 1.50 -0.25
C PHE A 221 23.68 0.42 -1.29
N GLY A 222 24.60 0.71 -2.23
CA GLY A 222 24.83 -0.11 -3.42
C GLY A 222 23.85 0.24 -4.55
N SER A 223 23.92 -0.54 -5.63
CA SER A 223 23.06 -0.38 -6.82
C SER A 223 22.79 -1.72 -7.49
N GLY A 224 21.61 -1.87 -8.12
CA GLY A 224 21.27 -3.01 -8.95
C GLY A 224 20.91 -4.30 -8.23
N GLY A 225 20.81 -4.31 -6.90
CA GLY A 225 20.39 -5.50 -6.14
C GLY A 225 18.98 -5.96 -6.50
N GLY A 226 18.03 -5.04 -6.59
CA GLY A 226 16.65 -5.34 -7.00
C GLY A 226 16.54 -5.76 -8.47
N GLU A 227 17.30 -5.15 -9.35
CA GLU A 227 17.38 -5.50 -10.77
C GLU A 227 17.98 -6.91 -10.98
N GLY A 228 19.10 -7.20 -10.31
CA GLY A 228 19.72 -8.52 -10.32
C GLY A 228 18.83 -9.60 -9.75
N LEU A 229 18.08 -9.28 -8.67
CA LEU A 229 17.10 -10.19 -8.10
C LEU A 229 15.95 -10.47 -9.08
N ALA A 230 15.40 -9.44 -9.70
CA ALA A 230 14.34 -9.59 -10.72
C ALA A 230 14.82 -10.52 -11.85
N ALA A 231 16.02 -10.28 -12.39
CA ALA A 231 16.62 -11.12 -13.43
C ALA A 231 16.80 -12.58 -12.97
N SER A 232 17.28 -12.81 -11.76
CA SER A 232 17.50 -14.16 -11.21
C SER A 232 16.22 -14.97 -11.02
N LEU A 233 15.08 -14.28 -10.82
CA LEU A 233 13.77 -14.89 -10.61
C LEU A 233 12.91 -14.93 -11.88
N GLY A 234 13.38 -14.38 -12.99
CA GLY A 234 12.60 -14.23 -14.21
C GLY A 234 11.43 -13.27 -14.05
N LEU A 235 11.48 -12.37 -13.05
CA LEU A 235 10.44 -11.36 -12.80
C LEU A 235 10.80 -10.05 -13.51
N PRO A 236 9.78 -9.24 -13.83
CA PRO A 236 10.01 -7.92 -14.36
C PRO A 236 10.70 -6.99 -13.34
N PHE A 237 11.68 -6.22 -13.79
CA PHE A 237 12.17 -5.06 -13.08
C PHE A 237 11.31 -3.84 -13.47
N LEU A 238 10.62 -3.23 -12.49
CA LEU A 238 9.67 -2.15 -12.74
C LEU A 238 10.34 -0.78 -12.77
N GLY A 239 11.53 -0.67 -12.19
CA GLY A 239 12.31 0.55 -12.16
C GLY A 239 13.01 0.78 -10.83
N ALA A 240 13.83 1.82 -10.80
CA ALA A 240 14.56 2.25 -9.61
C ALA A 240 14.22 3.69 -9.24
N VAL A 241 14.08 3.95 -7.94
CA VAL A 241 13.86 5.29 -7.41
C VAL A 241 15.14 5.76 -6.74
N PRO A 242 15.73 6.90 -7.16
CA PRO A 242 16.90 7.45 -6.49
C PRO A 242 16.63 7.80 -5.02
N LEU A 243 17.64 7.69 -4.19
CA LEU A 243 17.60 8.27 -2.85
C LEU A 243 17.74 9.79 -2.98
N GLY A 244 16.74 10.53 -2.57
CA GLY A 244 16.76 11.98 -2.71
C GLY A 244 15.96 12.72 -1.66
N LEU A 245 16.24 14.01 -1.56
CA LEU A 245 15.59 14.89 -0.57
C LEU A 245 14.13 15.17 -0.91
N ALA A 246 13.74 15.11 -2.19
CA ALA A 246 12.40 15.43 -2.63
C ALA A 246 11.37 14.49 -1.99
N VAL A 247 11.64 13.17 -1.96
CA VAL A 247 10.73 12.19 -1.35
C VAL A 247 10.46 12.50 0.11
N ARG A 248 11.51 12.76 0.90
CA ARG A 248 11.35 13.10 2.31
C ARG A 248 10.62 14.43 2.50
N GLN A 249 11.06 15.49 1.80
CA GLN A 249 10.50 16.84 1.97
C GLN A 249 9.03 16.90 1.59
N GLU A 250 8.64 16.24 0.51
CA GLU A 250 7.24 16.23 0.08
C GLU A 250 6.38 15.32 0.97
N GLY A 251 6.92 14.17 1.42
CA GLY A 251 6.25 13.32 2.41
C GLY A 251 5.97 14.06 3.73
N ASP A 252 6.96 14.81 4.24
CA ASP A 252 6.81 15.63 5.45
C ASP A 252 5.77 16.78 5.26
N ARG A 253 5.56 17.25 4.02
CA ARG A 253 4.57 18.27 3.67
C ARG A 253 3.17 17.72 3.42
N GLY A 254 3.03 16.40 3.39
CA GLY A 254 1.76 15.75 3.05
C GLY A 254 1.41 15.84 1.57
N THR A 255 2.40 15.87 0.70
CA THR A 255 2.22 15.92 -0.75
C THR A 255 2.99 14.79 -1.42
N PRO A 256 2.35 13.87 -2.15
CA PRO A 256 3.06 12.83 -2.89
C PRO A 256 4.08 13.43 -3.86
N THR A 257 5.27 12.83 -3.96
CA THR A 257 6.41 13.37 -4.75
C THR A 257 6.05 13.61 -6.22
N VAL A 258 5.26 12.71 -6.82
CA VAL A 258 4.80 12.86 -8.23
C VAL A 258 3.90 14.08 -8.44
N ILE A 259 3.32 14.63 -7.36
CA ILE A 259 2.51 15.85 -7.38
C ILE A 259 3.37 17.06 -7.04
N GLY A 260 4.07 17.04 -5.90
CA GLY A 260 4.81 18.20 -5.38
C GLY A 260 6.12 18.47 -6.10
N ARG A 261 6.82 17.44 -6.55
CA ARG A 261 8.13 17.50 -7.21
C ARG A 261 8.23 16.47 -8.35
N GLY A 262 7.21 16.41 -9.20
CA GLY A 262 7.16 15.48 -10.32
C GLY A 262 8.29 15.63 -11.34
N ASP A 263 8.94 16.79 -11.39
CA ASP A 263 10.09 17.13 -12.22
C ASP A 263 11.44 16.67 -11.62
N SER A 264 11.46 16.30 -10.33
CA SER A 264 12.67 15.76 -9.71
C SER A 264 13.02 14.38 -10.25
N PRO A 265 14.28 13.92 -10.14
CA PRO A 265 14.67 12.58 -10.55
C PRO A 265 13.81 11.48 -9.89
N GLU A 266 13.48 11.66 -8.61
CA GLU A 266 12.64 10.75 -7.86
C GLU A 266 11.18 10.76 -8.34
N GLY A 267 10.64 11.96 -8.60
CA GLY A 267 9.27 12.13 -9.12
C GLY A 267 9.10 11.50 -10.49
N GLN A 268 10.07 11.71 -11.39
CA GLN A 268 10.08 11.10 -12.72
C GLN A 268 10.20 9.57 -12.65
N ALA A 269 11.05 9.05 -11.77
CA ALA A 269 11.21 7.61 -11.58
C ALA A 269 9.92 6.97 -11.05
N LEU A 270 9.28 7.58 -10.04
CA LEU A 270 8.02 7.10 -9.48
C LEU A 270 6.88 7.15 -10.51
N GLN A 271 6.82 8.20 -11.34
CA GLN A 271 5.86 8.29 -12.44
C GLN A 271 6.10 7.18 -13.48
N ALA A 272 7.34 6.95 -13.89
CA ALA A 272 7.68 5.89 -14.84
C ALA A 272 7.33 4.49 -14.30
N ILE A 273 7.56 4.25 -13.02
CA ILE A 273 7.16 3.00 -12.35
C ILE A 273 5.63 2.84 -12.39
N ALA A 274 4.88 3.91 -12.09
CA ALA A 274 3.42 3.86 -12.14
C ALA A 274 2.90 3.52 -13.55
N ASP A 275 3.52 4.05 -14.60
CA ASP A 275 3.18 3.76 -15.99
C ASP A 275 3.45 2.29 -16.36
N VAL A 276 4.58 1.74 -15.90
CA VAL A 276 4.93 0.33 -16.12
C VAL A 276 3.99 -0.61 -15.37
N VAL A 277 3.66 -0.31 -14.11
CA VAL A 277 2.71 -1.11 -13.32
C VAL A 277 1.33 -1.10 -13.97
N GLU A 278 0.83 0.05 -14.39
CA GLU A 278 -0.45 0.20 -15.09
C GLU A 278 -0.52 -0.71 -16.34
N ALA A 279 0.47 -0.61 -17.21
CA ALA A 279 0.53 -1.42 -18.43
C ALA A 279 0.52 -2.93 -18.14
N ARG A 280 1.17 -3.36 -17.05
CA ARG A 280 1.22 -4.78 -16.66
C ARG A 280 -0.06 -5.27 -16.04
N VAL A 281 -0.73 -4.47 -15.22
CA VAL A 281 -2.06 -4.80 -14.68
C VAL A 281 -3.06 -4.96 -15.80
N ALA A 282 -3.07 -4.03 -16.76
CA ALA A 282 -3.94 -4.11 -17.92
C ALA A 282 -3.68 -5.37 -18.79
N ALA A 283 -2.41 -5.75 -18.98
CA ALA A 283 -2.03 -6.95 -19.72
C ALA A 283 -2.46 -8.24 -19.01
N ALA A 284 -2.32 -8.30 -17.68
CA ALA A 284 -2.73 -9.46 -16.88
C ALA A 284 -4.25 -9.65 -16.94
N ALA A 285 -5.04 -8.58 -16.86
CA ALA A 285 -6.49 -8.63 -16.96
C ALA A 285 -6.96 -9.13 -18.35
N GLY A 286 -6.34 -8.65 -19.44
CA GLY A 286 -6.65 -9.09 -20.79
C GLY A 286 -6.34 -10.58 -21.06
N SER A 287 -5.39 -11.15 -20.35
CA SER A 287 -5.04 -12.57 -20.47
C SER A 287 -6.06 -13.49 -19.80
N ALA A 288 -6.71 -13.01 -18.73
CA ALA A 288 -7.71 -13.76 -17.96
C ALA A 288 -9.07 -13.84 -18.68
N GLU A 289 -9.40 -12.88 -19.57
CA GLU A 289 -10.64 -12.88 -20.33
C GLU A 289 -10.61 -13.82 -21.55
N VAL A 290 -9.43 -14.29 -21.95
CA VAL A 290 -9.23 -15.14 -23.17
C VAL A 290 -9.09 -16.63 -22.81
N SER A 291 -9.01 -16.99 -21.54
CA SER A 291 -8.87 -18.37 -21.04
C SER A 291 -10.17 -18.95 -20.54
#